data_c5076eccf0f8681a9f85bef1ce2911e2
#
_entry.id   c5076eccf0f8681a9f85bef1ce2911e2
#
_cell.length_a   1.000
_cell.length_b   1.000
_cell.length_c   1.000
_cell.angle_alpha   90.00
_cell.angle_beta   90.00
_cell.angle_gamma   90.00
#
_symmetry.space_group_name_H-M   'P 1'
#
loop_
_entity.id
_entity.type
_entity.pdbx_description
1 polymer ?
#
loop_
_entity_poly.entity_id
_entity_poly.type
_entity_poly.pdbx_seq_one_letter_code
_entity_poly.pdbx_strand_id
1 'polypeptide(L)'
;MEHDNHAVIMGLKENGSRDIINMLRLPVTNMVSNVNADIDRMMTELDMYEPDLILADLGFNGTKVNQLKNHFGEDVVYGVKVNPSTSRGEVVPTFSETKSTVTIDKLTNNIMTINELKADHIGLWQANNEVMQLFKQHWQNVIIRDEEDQNSGELVKIITRKKGGDYLQDGCHHVHCTK
;
A
#
# COMPACT_ATOMS: atom_id res chain seq x y z
N MET A 1 -17.36 -7.17 -9.00
CA MET A 1 -16.50 -6.03 -8.63
C MET A 1 -15.25 -6.13 -9.49
N GLU A 2 -14.97 -5.12 -10.29
CA GLU A 2 -13.70 -5.05 -10.99
C GLU A 2 -12.62 -4.66 -9.98
N HIS A 3 -11.62 -5.51 -9.83
CA HIS A 3 -10.49 -5.24 -8.97
C HIS A 3 -9.36 -4.66 -9.82
N ASP A 4 -8.98 -3.43 -9.54
CA ASP A 4 -7.84 -2.80 -10.21
C ASP A 4 -6.54 -3.12 -9.46
N ASN A 5 -5.45 -3.29 -10.20
CA ASN A 5 -4.12 -3.31 -9.61
C ASN A 5 -3.64 -1.87 -9.45
N HIS A 6 -3.13 -1.53 -8.27
CA HIS A 6 -2.59 -0.20 -8.00
C HIS A 6 -1.11 -0.31 -7.63
N ALA A 7 -0.32 0.66 -8.07
CA ALA A 7 1.05 0.85 -7.58
C ALA A 7 1.28 2.33 -7.26
N VAL A 8 2.01 2.59 -6.19
CA VAL A 8 2.50 3.93 -5.83
C VAL A 8 4.02 3.89 -5.92
N ILE A 9 4.58 4.73 -6.74
CA ILE A 9 6.02 4.84 -6.96
C ILE A 9 6.52 6.05 -6.19
N MET A 10 7.50 5.81 -5.31
CA MET A 10 8.06 6.81 -4.41
C MET A 10 9.57 6.93 -4.63
N GLY A 11 10.07 8.15 -4.68
CA GLY A 11 11.49 8.44 -4.63
C GLY A 11 11.92 8.85 -3.23
N LEU A 12 13.01 8.27 -2.74
CA LEU A 12 13.63 8.64 -1.47
C LEU A 12 14.67 9.75 -1.72
N LYS A 13 14.59 10.82 -0.93
CA LYS A 13 15.55 11.92 -0.96
C LYS A 13 16.68 11.70 0.04
N GLU A 14 17.83 12.36 -0.17
CA GLU A 14 18.98 12.30 0.74
C GLU A 14 18.64 12.71 2.19
N ASN A 15 17.69 13.61 2.38
CA ASN A 15 17.23 14.04 3.71
C ASN A 15 16.24 13.07 4.37
N GLY A 16 15.93 11.93 3.74
CA GLY A 16 14.99 10.93 4.23
C GLY A 16 13.52 11.22 3.92
N SER A 17 13.17 12.39 3.36
CA SER A 17 11.82 12.64 2.87
C SER A 17 11.56 11.88 1.56
N ARG A 18 10.29 11.72 1.21
CA ARG A 18 9.86 10.94 0.03
C ARG A 18 8.97 11.78 -0.85
N ASP A 19 9.08 11.59 -2.16
CA ASP A 19 8.12 12.13 -3.12
C ASP A 19 7.36 10.98 -3.80
N ILE A 20 6.06 11.12 -3.92
CA ILE A 20 5.29 10.26 -4.81
C ILE A 20 5.55 10.73 -6.24
N ILE A 21 6.25 9.90 -7.00
CA ILE A 21 6.66 10.19 -8.38
C ILE A 21 5.55 9.84 -9.35
N ASN A 22 4.88 8.71 -9.13
CA ASN A 22 3.80 8.25 -9.98
C ASN A 22 2.84 7.33 -9.21
N MET A 23 1.64 7.19 -9.76
CA MET A 23 0.62 6.24 -9.31
C MET A 23 0.04 5.55 -10.53
N LEU A 24 0.05 4.24 -10.51
CA LEU A 24 -0.49 3.41 -11.57
C LEU A 24 -1.82 2.80 -11.12
N ARG A 25 -2.78 2.79 -12.02
CA ARG A 25 -4.04 2.06 -11.89
C ARG A 25 -4.23 1.23 -13.14
N LEU A 26 -4.12 -0.07 -13.01
CA LEU A 26 -4.26 -1.01 -14.10
C LEU A 26 -5.52 -1.85 -13.89
N PRO A 27 -6.54 -1.70 -14.73
CA PRO A 27 -7.76 -2.47 -14.62
C PRO A 27 -7.46 -3.95 -14.84
N VAL A 28 -8.04 -4.80 -13.99
CA VAL A 28 -7.99 -6.25 -14.18
C VAL A 28 -8.99 -6.60 -15.28
N THR A 29 -8.48 -6.97 -16.43
CA THR A 29 -9.31 -7.45 -17.53
C THR A 29 -9.70 -8.90 -17.29
N ASN A 30 -10.98 -9.17 -17.07
CA ASN A 30 -11.55 -10.52 -16.93
C ASN A 30 -11.52 -11.35 -18.23
N MET A 31 -10.60 -11.06 -19.14
CA MET A 31 -10.46 -11.88 -20.33
C MET A 31 -9.81 -13.22 -19.97
N VAL A 32 -10.62 -14.26 -20.01
CA VAL A 32 -10.27 -15.66 -19.71
C VAL A 32 -9.02 -16.18 -20.45
N SER A 33 -8.56 -15.49 -21.47
CA SER A 33 -7.42 -15.87 -22.31
C SER A 33 -6.07 -15.35 -21.87
N ASN A 34 -6.00 -14.45 -20.87
CA ASN A 34 -4.71 -13.84 -20.49
C ASN A 34 -4.65 -13.50 -18.98
N VAL A 35 -4.63 -14.55 -18.16
CA VAL A 35 -4.63 -14.46 -16.67
C VAL A 35 -3.43 -13.65 -16.12
N ASN A 36 -2.37 -13.50 -16.91
CA ASN A 36 -1.13 -12.82 -16.51
C ASN A 36 -0.96 -11.43 -17.13
N ALA A 37 -1.81 -11.02 -18.09
CA ALA A 37 -1.60 -9.76 -18.83
C ALA A 37 -1.52 -8.52 -17.94
N ASP A 38 -2.27 -8.51 -16.82
CA ASP A 38 -2.26 -7.37 -15.89
C ASP A 38 -0.94 -7.29 -15.12
N ILE A 39 -0.40 -8.44 -14.68
CA ILE A 39 0.88 -8.46 -13.95
C ILE A 39 2.05 -8.20 -14.88
N ASP A 40 2.02 -8.71 -16.12
CA ASP A 40 3.04 -8.45 -17.14
C ASP A 40 3.09 -6.96 -17.46
N ARG A 41 1.94 -6.32 -17.60
CA ARG A 41 1.85 -4.88 -17.79
C ARG A 41 2.37 -4.10 -16.58
N MET A 42 2.02 -4.54 -15.37
CA MET A 42 2.53 -3.92 -14.13
C MET A 42 4.06 -4.02 -14.07
N MET A 43 4.64 -5.19 -14.38
CA MET A 43 6.08 -5.38 -14.41
C MET A 43 6.74 -4.45 -15.44
N THR A 44 6.18 -4.36 -16.65
CA THR A 44 6.69 -3.46 -17.71
C THR A 44 6.68 -1.99 -17.27
N GLU A 45 5.63 -1.55 -16.59
CA GLU A 45 5.54 -0.17 -16.08
C GLU A 45 6.55 0.06 -14.93
N LEU A 46 6.74 -0.93 -14.06
CA LEU A 46 7.68 -0.83 -12.93
C LEU A 46 9.15 -0.87 -13.39
N ASP A 47 9.47 -1.62 -14.44
CA ASP A 47 10.84 -1.69 -15.02
C ASP A 47 11.36 -0.29 -15.40
N MET A 48 10.49 0.62 -15.81
CA MET A 48 10.90 2.00 -16.16
C MET A 48 11.44 2.80 -14.97
N TYR A 49 11.17 2.37 -13.75
CA TYR A 49 11.60 3.05 -12.53
C TYR A 49 12.80 2.40 -11.84
N GLU A 50 13.22 1.21 -12.31
CA GLU A 50 14.35 0.46 -11.72
C GLU A 50 14.26 0.42 -10.18
N PRO A 51 13.19 -0.17 -9.61
CA PRO A 51 12.91 -0.05 -8.18
C PRO A 51 13.92 -0.80 -7.32
N ASP A 52 14.43 -0.15 -6.26
CA ASP A 52 15.30 -0.78 -5.26
C ASP A 52 14.48 -1.65 -4.27
N LEU A 53 13.20 -1.34 -4.08
CA LEU A 53 12.32 -2.06 -3.18
C LEU A 53 10.88 -2.06 -3.69
N ILE A 54 10.28 -3.23 -3.73
CA ILE A 54 8.86 -3.42 -4.04
C ILE A 54 8.16 -4.07 -2.84
N LEU A 55 7.16 -3.40 -2.28
CA LEU A 55 6.29 -3.93 -1.24
C LEU A 55 4.95 -4.32 -1.86
N ALA A 56 4.67 -5.62 -1.96
CA ALA A 56 3.48 -6.15 -2.62
C ALA A 56 2.56 -6.88 -1.64
N ASP A 57 1.26 -6.56 -1.64
CA ASP A 57 0.29 -7.20 -0.74
C ASP A 57 0.13 -8.70 -1.02
N LEU A 58 0.27 -9.49 0.05
CA LEU A 58 0.05 -10.96 0.03
C LEU A 58 -1.42 -11.35 0.22
N GLY A 59 -2.24 -10.45 0.74
CA GLY A 59 -3.60 -10.78 1.17
C GLY A 59 -4.53 -11.14 0.02
N PHE A 60 -4.27 -10.63 -1.18
CA PHE A 60 -5.14 -10.83 -2.33
C PHE A 60 -4.65 -11.91 -3.31
N ASN A 61 -3.36 -11.95 -3.65
CA ASN A 61 -2.85 -12.92 -4.63
C ASN A 61 -1.35 -13.19 -4.50
N GLY A 62 -0.99 -14.15 -3.66
CA GLY A 62 0.42 -14.56 -3.47
C GLY A 62 1.12 -15.03 -4.76
N THR A 63 0.37 -15.51 -5.76
CA THR A 63 0.95 -15.90 -7.05
C THR A 63 1.51 -14.70 -7.80
N LYS A 64 0.83 -13.57 -7.79
CA LYS A 64 1.33 -12.32 -8.41
C LYS A 64 2.58 -11.80 -7.71
N VAL A 65 2.64 -11.90 -6.39
CA VAL A 65 3.86 -11.55 -5.63
C VAL A 65 5.04 -12.44 -6.03
N ASN A 66 4.81 -13.74 -6.23
CA ASN A 66 5.87 -14.63 -6.71
C ASN A 66 6.32 -14.31 -8.16
N GLN A 67 5.40 -13.87 -9.02
CA GLN A 67 5.76 -13.41 -10.37
C GLN A 67 6.63 -12.15 -10.32
N LEU A 68 6.31 -11.18 -9.44
CA LEU A 68 7.16 -10.01 -9.21
C LEU A 68 8.54 -10.42 -8.68
N LYS A 69 8.61 -11.36 -7.71
CA LYS A 69 9.90 -11.87 -7.19
C LYS A 69 10.75 -12.53 -8.28
N ASN A 70 10.12 -13.31 -9.16
CA ASN A 70 10.82 -13.95 -10.26
C ASN A 70 11.37 -12.95 -11.28
N HIS A 71 10.72 -11.80 -11.43
CA HIS A 71 11.12 -10.75 -12.38
C HIS A 71 12.17 -9.80 -11.80
N PHE A 72 11.93 -9.26 -10.60
CA PHE A 72 12.78 -8.24 -9.99
C PHE A 72 13.82 -8.79 -8.99
N GLY A 73 13.65 -10.00 -8.49
CA GLY A 73 14.49 -10.61 -7.46
C GLY A 73 13.82 -10.66 -6.08
N GLU A 74 14.23 -11.66 -5.28
CA GLU A 74 13.71 -11.84 -3.91
C GLU A 74 14.24 -10.82 -2.91
N ASP A 75 15.34 -10.19 -3.21
CA ASP A 75 15.98 -9.11 -2.46
C ASP A 75 15.34 -7.74 -2.71
N VAL A 76 14.67 -7.60 -3.87
CA VAL A 76 13.92 -6.38 -4.24
C VAL A 76 12.45 -6.48 -3.82
N VAL A 77 11.83 -7.65 -3.92
CA VAL A 77 10.38 -7.80 -3.72
C VAL A 77 10.05 -8.45 -2.39
N TYR A 78 9.32 -7.73 -1.54
CA TYR A 78 8.81 -8.24 -0.27
C TYR A 78 7.29 -8.31 -0.28
N GLY A 79 6.77 -9.49 0.07
CA GLY A 79 5.34 -9.68 0.27
C GLY A 79 4.88 -9.08 1.59
N VAL A 80 3.89 -8.19 1.56
CA VAL A 80 3.36 -7.53 2.75
C VAL A 80 2.25 -8.34 3.37
N LYS A 81 2.38 -8.65 4.66
CA LYS A 81 1.32 -9.15 5.52
C LYS A 81 0.77 -8.03 6.36
N VAL A 82 -0.52 -7.80 6.27
CA VAL A 82 -1.22 -6.80 7.10
C VAL A 82 -1.91 -7.50 8.26
N ASN A 83 -1.45 -7.24 9.48
CA ASN A 83 -2.17 -7.69 10.66
C ASN A 83 -3.35 -6.75 10.93
N PRO A 84 -4.56 -7.28 11.16
CA PRO A 84 -5.67 -6.47 11.65
C PRO A 84 -5.28 -5.89 13.02
N SER A 85 -5.55 -4.61 13.19
CA SER A 85 -5.14 -3.87 14.36
C SER A 85 -5.86 -4.37 15.62
N THR A 86 -5.13 -5.08 16.45
CA THR A 86 -5.54 -5.42 17.82
C THR A 86 -4.52 -4.94 18.84
N SER A 87 -3.45 -4.29 18.37
CA SER A 87 -2.30 -3.99 19.21
C SER A 87 -2.48 -2.70 19.99
N ARG A 88 -2.19 -2.82 21.29
CA ARG A 88 -2.19 -1.73 22.26
C ARG A 88 -0.85 -0.97 22.28
N GLY A 89 -0.09 -0.97 21.20
CA GLY A 89 1.22 -0.32 21.14
C GLY A 89 1.71 -0.13 19.71
N GLU A 90 2.75 0.67 19.55
CA GLU A 90 3.46 0.81 18.28
C GLU A 90 4.09 -0.53 17.89
N VAL A 91 3.66 -1.06 16.76
CA VAL A 91 4.22 -2.30 16.20
C VAL A 91 5.14 -1.93 15.06
N VAL A 92 6.43 -2.13 15.27
CA VAL A 92 7.45 -1.90 14.23
C VAL A 92 7.26 -2.95 13.12
N PRO A 93 7.38 -2.57 11.84
CA PRO A 93 7.40 -3.51 10.74
C PRO A 93 8.46 -4.59 10.94
N THR A 94 8.07 -5.85 10.77
CA THR A 94 8.98 -7.00 10.95
C THR A 94 9.31 -7.61 9.60
N PHE A 95 10.58 -7.55 9.23
CA PHE A 95 11.11 -8.14 8.01
C PHE A 95 11.57 -9.59 8.24
N SER A 96 11.24 -10.45 7.28
CA SER A 96 11.76 -11.81 7.19
C SER A 96 12.51 -11.97 5.88
N GLU A 97 13.83 -11.95 5.93
CA GLU A 97 14.70 -12.12 4.76
C GLU A 97 14.52 -13.49 4.12
N THR A 98 14.44 -14.54 4.95
CA THR A 98 14.29 -15.93 4.45
C THR A 98 12.99 -16.19 3.69
N LYS A 99 11.97 -15.35 3.88
CA LYS A 99 10.68 -15.46 3.20
C LYS A 99 10.41 -14.30 2.25
N SER A 100 11.31 -13.32 2.20
CA SER A 100 11.11 -12.03 1.54
C SER A 100 9.71 -11.47 1.84
N THR A 101 9.41 -11.32 3.12
CA THR A 101 8.11 -10.81 3.61
C THR A 101 8.30 -9.75 4.68
N VAL A 102 7.36 -8.81 4.74
CA VAL A 102 7.24 -7.84 5.82
C VAL A 102 5.86 -7.93 6.45
N THR A 103 5.82 -7.94 7.77
CA THR A 103 4.56 -7.89 8.52
C THR A 103 4.38 -6.49 9.09
N ILE A 104 3.24 -5.87 8.81
CA ILE A 104 2.89 -4.52 9.29
C ILE A 104 1.60 -4.56 10.11
N ASP A 105 1.49 -3.67 11.09
CA ASP A 105 0.25 -3.39 11.77
C ASP A 105 -0.54 -2.30 11.00
N LYS A 106 -1.79 -2.58 10.68
CA LYS A 106 -2.62 -1.69 9.86
C LYS A 106 -2.81 -0.32 10.51
N LEU A 107 -3.08 -0.28 11.81
CA LEU A 107 -3.33 0.98 12.52
C LEU A 107 -2.07 1.83 12.61
N THR A 108 -0.99 1.23 13.09
CA THR A 108 0.29 1.91 13.26
C THR A 108 0.79 2.46 11.94
N ASN A 109 0.76 1.64 10.87
CA ASN A 109 1.21 2.07 9.54
C ASN A 109 0.37 3.25 8.99
N ASN A 110 -0.95 3.21 9.15
CA ASN A 110 -1.81 4.32 8.70
C ASN A 110 -1.57 5.61 9.53
N ILE A 111 -1.40 5.50 10.85
CA ILE A 111 -1.08 6.64 11.70
C ILE A 111 0.25 7.27 11.28
N MET A 112 1.28 6.46 11.08
CA MET A 112 2.60 6.93 10.63
C MET A 112 2.50 7.64 9.28
N THR A 113 1.82 7.04 8.30
CA THR A 113 1.64 7.65 6.97
C THR A 113 0.90 8.99 7.04
N ILE A 114 -0.17 9.08 7.84
CA ILE A 114 -0.90 10.34 8.04
C ILE A 114 -0.01 11.41 8.69
N ASN A 115 0.79 11.02 9.68
CA ASN A 115 1.70 11.95 10.35
C ASN A 115 2.78 12.46 9.40
N GLU A 116 3.36 11.60 8.57
CA GLU A 116 4.34 11.97 7.55
C GLU A 116 3.74 12.88 6.47
N LEU A 117 2.51 12.62 6.03
CA LEU A 117 1.79 13.51 5.11
C LEU A 117 1.54 14.89 5.73
N LYS A 118 1.19 14.96 7.02
CA LYS A 118 0.96 16.22 7.74
C LYS A 118 2.25 16.99 8.02
N ALA A 119 3.37 16.30 8.15
CA ALA A 119 4.68 16.87 8.39
C ALA A 119 5.41 17.26 7.07
N ASP A 120 4.75 17.12 5.93
CA ASP A 120 5.32 17.33 4.58
C ASP A 120 6.57 16.46 4.30
N HIS A 121 6.69 15.32 4.98
CA HIS A 121 7.74 14.35 4.71
C HIS A 121 7.45 13.49 3.48
N ILE A 122 6.18 13.46 3.04
CA ILE A 122 5.76 12.83 1.79
C ILE A 122 5.27 13.92 0.85
N GLY A 123 6.08 14.23 -0.15
CA GLY A 123 5.71 15.14 -1.23
C GLY A 123 4.68 14.48 -2.15
N LEU A 124 3.62 15.22 -2.45
CA LEU A 124 2.62 14.80 -3.42
C LEU A 124 2.89 15.50 -4.74
N TRP A 125 3.03 14.75 -5.81
CA TRP A 125 3.07 15.28 -7.14
C TRP A 125 1.78 16.07 -7.45
N GLN A 126 1.93 17.27 -7.99
CA GLN A 126 0.80 18.15 -8.34
C GLN A 126 0.12 17.75 -9.65
N ALA A 127 -0.05 16.47 -9.90
CA ALA A 127 -0.83 16.04 -11.04
C ALA A 127 -2.34 16.17 -10.74
N ASN A 128 -3.04 16.84 -11.63
CA ASN A 128 -4.49 16.91 -11.58
C ASN A 128 -5.10 15.78 -12.43
N ASN A 129 -4.70 14.54 -12.13
CA ASN A 129 -5.23 13.37 -12.79
C ASN A 129 -6.18 12.58 -11.88
N GLU A 130 -6.96 11.68 -12.46
CA GLU A 130 -7.98 10.89 -11.76
C GLU A 130 -7.36 10.06 -10.62
N VAL A 131 -6.20 9.45 -10.85
CA VAL A 131 -5.54 8.60 -9.87
C VAL A 131 -5.10 9.37 -8.64
N MET A 132 -4.55 10.59 -8.81
CA MET A 132 -4.20 11.48 -7.71
C MET A 132 -5.44 11.94 -6.94
N GLN A 133 -6.53 12.23 -7.61
CA GLN A 133 -7.79 12.58 -6.96
C GLN A 133 -8.32 11.42 -6.11
N LEU A 134 -8.30 10.20 -6.64
CA LEU A 134 -8.64 9.00 -5.90
C LEU A 134 -7.76 8.82 -4.66
N PHE A 135 -6.45 8.96 -4.80
CA PHE A 135 -5.50 8.88 -3.67
C PHE A 135 -5.84 9.88 -2.57
N LYS A 136 -6.07 11.15 -2.94
CA LYS A 136 -6.46 12.20 -1.98
C LYS A 136 -7.79 11.85 -1.28
N GLN A 137 -8.79 11.40 -2.03
CA GLN A 137 -10.08 11.00 -1.49
C GLN A 137 -9.96 9.84 -0.50
N HIS A 138 -9.09 8.86 -0.78
CA HIS A 138 -8.83 7.74 0.13
C HIS A 138 -8.36 8.22 1.49
N TRP A 139 -7.33 9.04 1.51
CA TRP A 139 -6.77 9.55 2.76
C TRP A 139 -7.72 10.49 3.50
N GLN A 140 -8.51 11.28 2.78
CA GLN A 140 -9.55 12.16 3.37
C GLN A 140 -10.71 11.37 4.01
N ASN A 141 -10.92 10.13 3.60
CA ASN A 141 -11.98 9.27 4.15
C ASN A 141 -11.52 8.44 5.34
N VAL A 142 -10.23 8.39 5.63
CA VAL A 142 -9.70 7.70 6.81
C VAL A 142 -9.98 8.53 8.06
N ILE A 143 -10.64 7.93 9.06
CA ILE A 143 -10.87 8.52 10.37
C ILE A 143 -10.21 7.63 11.42
N ILE A 144 -9.35 8.22 12.24
CA ILE A 144 -8.81 7.59 13.44
C ILE A 144 -9.60 8.14 14.61
N ARG A 145 -10.22 7.25 15.40
CA ARG A 145 -10.96 7.61 16.59
C ARG A 145 -10.61 6.70 17.75
N ASP A 146 -10.80 7.20 18.96
CA ASP A 146 -10.74 6.38 20.16
C ASP A 146 -12.12 5.70 20.36
N GLU A 147 -12.09 4.41 20.66
CA GLU A 147 -13.28 3.60 20.97
C GLU A 147 -12.98 2.78 22.22
N GLU A 148 -13.97 2.61 23.09
CA GLU A 148 -13.84 1.80 24.27
C GLU A 148 -13.93 0.31 23.90
N ASP A 149 -12.89 -0.45 24.24
CA ASP A 149 -12.87 -1.90 24.08
C ASP A 149 -13.87 -2.52 25.07
N GLN A 150 -14.91 -3.16 24.57
CA GLN A 150 -16.00 -3.72 25.35
C GLN A 150 -15.55 -4.79 26.34
N ASN A 151 -14.39 -5.41 26.15
CA ASN A 151 -13.87 -6.46 27.01
C ASN A 151 -12.97 -5.93 28.12
N SER A 152 -12.20 -4.89 27.84
CA SER A 152 -11.22 -4.33 28.79
C SER A 152 -11.60 -2.99 29.38
N GLY A 153 -12.56 -2.27 28.77
CA GLY A 153 -12.91 -0.90 29.16
C GLY A 153 -11.83 0.14 28.83
N GLU A 154 -10.79 -0.24 28.13
CA GLU A 154 -9.71 0.67 27.74
C GLU A 154 -10.03 1.38 26.42
N LEU A 155 -9.57 2.63 26.29
CA LEU A 155 -9.64 3.36 25.03
C LEU A 155 -8.61 2.83 24.05
N VAL A 156 -9.07 2.33 22.93
CA VAL A 156 -8.25 1.84 21.82
C VAL A 156 -8.46 2.70 20.57
N LYS A 157 -7.38 2.94 19.85
CA LYS A 157 -7.50 3.64 18.56
C LYS A 157 -7.99 2.67 17.49
N ILE A 158 -9.01 3.09 16.75
CA ILE A 158 -9.50 2.33 15.61
C ILE A 158 -9.51 3.20 14.36
N ILE A 159 -9.37 2.53 13.21
CA ILE A 159 -9.51 3.16 11.90
C ILE A 159 -10.90 2.87 11.36
N THR A 160 -11.62 3.92 11.02
CA THR A 160 -12.92 3.86 10.38
C THR A 160 -12.96 4.70 9.12
N ARG A 161 -14.03 4.54 8.36
CA ARG A 161 -14.29 5.36 7.17
C ARG A 161 -15.43 6.34 7.44
N LYS A 162 -15.45 7.48 6.77
CA LYS A 162 -16.63 8.32 6.71
C LYS A 162 -17.78 7.52 6.08
N LYS A 163 -18.97 7.57 6.70
CA LYS A 163 -20.18 6.98 6.11
C LYS A 163 -20.42 7.61 4.73
N GLY A 164 -20.58 6.78 3.69
CA GLY A 164 -20.79 7.22 2.30
C GLY A 164 -19.54 7.15 1.41
N GLY A 165 -18.38 6.83 1.95
CA GLY A 165 -17.17 6.57 1.17
C GLY A 165 -17.07 5.09 0.80
N ASP A 166 -18.01 4.60 -0.02
CA ASP A 166 -17.92 3.25 -0.54
C ASP A 166 -16.81 3.13 -1.60
N TYR A 167 -16.16 2.00 -1.60
CA TYR A 167 -15.53 1.25 -2.70
C TYR A 167 -14.01 1.12 -2.79
N LEU A 168 -13.13 1.82 -2.06
CA LEU A 168 -11.72 1.73 -2.43
C LEU A 168 -10.74 1.26 -1.34
N GLN A 169 -11.22 0.83 -0.17
CA GLN A 169 -10.30 0.43 0.91
C GLN A 169 -9.87 -1.04 0.88
N ASP A 170 -10.66 -1.93 0.28
CA ASP A 170 -10.27 -3.34 0.23
C ASP A 170 -9.24 -3.63 -0.87
N GLY A 171 -8.99 -2.66 -1.76
CA GLY A 171 -7.99 -2.74 -2.82
C GLY A 171 -6.78 -1.81 -2.67
N CYS A 172 -6.72 -1.00 -1.60
CA CYS A 172 -5.61 -0.06 -1.41
C CYS A 172 -4.44 -0.70 -0.65
N HIS A 173 -4.09 -1.89 -1.06
CA HIS A 173 -2.80 -2.47 -0.73
C HIS A 173 -1.82 -1.99 -1.79
N HIS A 174 -1.16 -0.90 -1.48
CA HIS A 174 -0.23 -0.27 -2.39
C HIS A 174 1.03 -1.11 -2.53
N VAL A 175 1.43 -1.37 -3.76
CA VAL A 175 2.81 -1.71 -4.05
C VAL A 175 3.60 -0.41 -3.84
N HIS A 176 4.42 -0.37 -2.79
CA HIS A 176 5.36 0.72 -2.56
C HIS A 176 6.66 0.35 -3.24
N CYS A 177 7.05 1.12 -4.26
CA CYS A 177 8.37 1.03 -4.86
C CYS A 177 9.16 2.25 -4.41
N THR A 178 10.35 2.03 -3.84
CA THR A 178 11.31 3.11 -3.53
C THR A 178 12.47 3.02 -4.49
N LYS A 179 12.92 4.16 -4.97
CA LYS A 179 14.16 4.36 -5.70
C LYS A 179 15.10 5.22 -4.89
#